data_d9d49099d3504519df56b8691e26acfd
#
_entry.id   d9d49099d3504519df56b8691e26acfd
#
_cell.length_a   1.000
_cell.length_b   1.000
_cell.length_c   1.000
_cell.angle_alpha   90.00
_cell.angle_beta   90.00
_cell.angle_gamma   90.00
#
_symmetry.space_group_name_H-M   'P 1'
#
loop_
_entity.id
_entity.type
_entity.pdbx_description
1 polymer ?
#
loop_
_entity_poly.entity_id
_entity_poly.type
_entity_poly.pdbx_seq_one_letter_code
_entity_poly.pdbx_strand_id
1 'polypeptide(L)'
;ICSAYLWLVDAIPDTISILRGEEVTLAEDLPVTTKLETVDGTISSSGNINGNSYEVSCRLFGIIPVKRVTVYIVKEAQVIPCGTPFGIYIHTDGVLVVDISDIVQNGITVESPAAHILKPGDYITAVNGTTVSEKEEVQQAVAQSSGEVMRLSVMREGEPLECELCPILNDTGNYQLGVWVRDDLAGIGTLTYVDADGRFGALGHGIT
;
A
#
# COMPACT_ATOMS: atom_id res chain seq x y z
N ILE A 1 7.40 -21.64 -26.17
CA ILE A 1 7.03 -22.56 -25.06
C ILE A 1 7.20 -21.84 -23.71
N CYS A 2 8.34 -21.19 -23.41
CA CYS A 2 8.53 -20.46 -22.14
C CYS A 2 7.51 -19.34 -21.92
N SER A 3 7.18 -18.56 -22.96
CA SER A 3 6.24 -17.45 -22.88
C SER A 3 4.82 -17.90 -22.53
N ALA A 4 4.35 -19.01 -23.14
CA ALA A 4 3.02 -19.56 -22.87
C ALA A 4 2.93 -20.16 -21.44
N TYR A 5 4.01 -20.76 -20.95
CA TYR A 5 4.06 -21.28 -19.57
C TYR A 5 4.00 -20.15 -18.54
N LEU A 6 4.79 -19.10 -18.73
CA LEU A 6 4.78 -17.93 -17.85
C LEU A 6 3.41 -17.24 -17.84
N TRP A 7 2.78 -17.08 -19.00
CA TRP A 7 1.42 -16.57 -19.10
C TRP A 7 0.42 -17.43 -18.31
N LEU A 8 0.54 -18.77 -18.42
CA LEU A 8 -0.35 -19.69 -17.71
C LEU A 8 -0.16 -19.60 -16.19
N VAL A 9 1.08 -19.47 -15.72
CA VAL A 9 1.37 -19.29 -14.29
C VAL A 9 0.78 -17.98 -13.74
N ASP A 10 0.83 -16.92 -14.52
CA ASP A 10 0.31 -15.60 -14.18
C ASP A 10 -1.24 -15.55 -14.23
N ALA A 11 -1.84 -16.29 -15.17
CA ALA A 11 -3.29 -16.39 -15.29
C ALA A 11 -3.96 -17.20 -14.16
N ILE A 12 -3.23 -18.06 -13.45
CA ILE A 12 -3.75 -18.82 -12.31
C ILE A 12 -3.57 -18.01 -11.03
N PRO A 13 -4.64 -17.70 -10.28
CA PRO A 13 -4.54 -16.97 -9.02
C PRO A 13 -3.79 -17.76 -7.96
N ASP A 14 -3.14 -17.07 -7.02
CA ASP A 14 -2.46 -17.71 -5.88
C ASP A 14 -3.45 -18.24 -4.84
N THR A 15 -4.63 -17.62 -4.75
CA THR A 15 -5.67 -17.96 -3.78
C THR A 15 -7.05 -17.98 -4.44
N ILE A 16 -7.90 -18.91 -3.99
CA ILE A 16 -9.29 -19.02 -4.42
C ILE A 16 -10.16 -19.18 -3.16
N SER A 17 -11.32 -18.53 -3.16
CA SER A 17 -12.33 -18.71 -2.11
C SER A 17 -13.53 -19.45 -2.68
N ILE A 18 -13.96 -20.52 -2.00
CA ILE A 18 -15.12 -21.32 -2.37
C ILE A 18 -16.08 -21.46 -1.20
N LEU A 19 -17.34 -21.68 -1.46
CA LEU A 19 -18.31 -22.09 -0.44
C LEU A 19 -18.09 -23.58 -0.07
N ARG A 20 -18.50 -23.93 1.14
CA ARG A 20 -18.38 -25.31 1.61
C ARG A 20 -19.20 -26.26 0.72
N GLY A 21 -18.53 -27.21 0.09
CA GLY A 21 -19.14 -28.21 -0.80
C GLY A 21 -19.09 -27.85 -2.29
N GLU A 22 -18.58 -26.69 -2.65
CA GLU A 22 -18.30 -26.35 -4.04
C GLU A 22 -16.99 -26.96 -4.51
N GLU A 23 -16.92 -27.29 -5.78
CA GLU A 23 -15.69 -27.76 -6.44
C GLU A 23 -14.86 -26.55 -6.90
N VAL A 24 -13.53 -26.69 -6.82
CA VAL A 24 -12.61 -25.68 -7.32
C VAL A 24 -12.67 -25.67 -8.84
N THR A 25 -13.29 -24.64 -9.39
CA THR A 25 -13.31 -24.39 -10.84
C THR A 25 -12.29 -23.30 -11.14
N LEU A 26 -11.25 -23.63 -11.90
CA LEU A 26 -10.42 -22.65 -12.56
C LEU A 26 -11.15 -22.19 -13.84
N ALA A 27 -10.80 -20.99 -14.37
CA ALA A 27 -11.42 -20.45 -15.56
C ALA A 27 -11.56 -21.54 -16.66
N GLU A 28 -12.76 -21.68 -17.24
CA GLU A 28 -13.12 -22.74 -18.18
C GLU A 28 -12.22 -22.79 -19.45
N ASP A 29 -11.53 -21.70 -19.75
CA ASP A 29 -10.65 -21.55 -20.90
C ASP A 29 -9.20 -22.00 -20.68
N LEU A 30 -8.84 -22.44 -19.47
CA LEU A 30 -7.47 -22.88 -19.17
C LEU A 30 -7.36 -24.42 -19.29
N PRO A 31 -6.38 -24.93 -20.07
CA PRO A 31 -6.15 -26.38 -20.22
C PRO A 31 -5.47 -26.97 -18.95
N VAL A 32 -6.00 -26.62 -17.79
CA VAL A 32 -5.42 -26.98 -16.47
C VAL A 32 -6.41 -27.83 -15.72
N THR A 33 -5.94 -28.93 -15.17
CA THR A 33 -6.70 -29.79 -14.27
C THR A 33 -6.22 -29.57 -12.82
N THR A 34 -7.15 -29.49 -11.90
CA THR A 34 -6.88 -29.39 -10.47
C THR A 34 -6.79 -30.79 -9.84
N LYS A 35 -5.79 -31.01 -9.00
CA LYS A 35 -5.66 -32.22 -8.20
C LYS A 35 -5.38 -31.84 -6.77
N LEU A 36 -6.21 -32.34 -5.85
CA LEU A 36 -5.93 -32.24 -4.41
C LEU A 36 -4.60 -32.92 -4.12
N GLU A 37 -3.66 -32.18 -3.52
CA GLU A 37 -2.46 -32.77 -2.95
C GLU A 37 -2.77 -33.20 -1.52
N THR A 38 -2.73 -34.50 -1.27
CA THR A 38 -2.74 -35.05 0.09
C THR A 38 -1.31 -34.96 0.62
N VAL A 39 -1.10 -34.25 1.70
CA VAL A 39 0.08 -34.42 2.55
C VAL A 39 -0.12 -35.77 3.28
N ASP A 40 0.79 -36.72 3.09
CA ASP A 40 0.76 -38.09 3.65
C ASP A 40 -0.29 -39.09 3.10
N GLY A 41 -0.22 -39.41 1.81
CA GLY A 41 -0.63 -40.73 1.29
C GLY A 41 -2.03 -41.28 1.63
N THR A 42 -2.84 -40.59 2.38
CA THR A 42 -4.20 -41.00 2.74
C THR A 42 -5.20 -40.09 2.04
N ILE A 43 -5.93 -40.67 1.09
CA ILE A 43 -7.13 -40.04 0.52
C ILE A 43 -8.16 -40.03 1.65
N SER A 44 -8.19 -38.95 2.41
CA SER A 44 -9.37 -38.61 3.19
C SER A 44 -10.20 -37.69 2.33
N SER A 45 -11.35 -38.16 1.91
CA SER A 45 -12.50 -37.34 1.50
C SER A 45 -13.00 -36.43 2.64
N SER A 46 -12.31 -36.47 3.75
CA SER A 46 -12.28 -35.55 4.87
C SER A 46 -10.83 -35.19 5.08
N GLY A 47 -10.27 -34.35 4.23
CA GLY A 47 -9.02 -33.65 4.52
C GLY A 47 -9.14 -33.07 5.91
N ASN A 48 -8.19 -33.41 6.78
CA ASN A 48 -8.16 -32.82 8.11
C ASN A 48 -7.93 -31.31 7.95
N ILE A 49 -9.03 -30.59 7.71
CA ILE A 49 -9.10 -29.15 7.58
C ILE A 49 -8.93 -28.61 9.00
N ASN A 50 -7.69 -28.62 9.47
CA ASN A 50 -7.29 -27.82 10.61
C ASN A 50 -7.23 -26.35 10.11
N GLY A 51 -8.38 -25.80 9.79
CA GLY A 51 -8.50 -24.49 9.21
C GLY A 51 -9.48 -24.48 8.04
N ASN A 52 -9.88 -23.29 7.63
CA ASN A 52 -10.76 -23.08 6.51
C ASN A 52 -9.99 -23.03 5.16
N SER A 53 -8.86 -23.74 5.02
CA SER A 53 -8.06 -23.70 3.79
C SER A 53 -7.34 -25.01 3.50
N TYR A 54 -7.07 -25.28 2.21
CA TYR A 54 -6.27 -26.40 1.72
C TYR A 54 -5.55 -26.01 0.42
N GLU A 55 -4.53 -26.80 0.03
CA GLU A 55 -3.78 -26.57 -1.20
C GLU A 55 -4.23 -27.50 -2.32
N VAL A 56 -4.28 -26.95 -3.53
CA VAL A 56 -4.58 -27.69 -4.76
C VAL A 56 -3.44 -27.51 -5.75
N SER A 57 -2.93 -28.59 -6.33
CA SER A 57 -1.98 -28.50 -7.41
C SER A 57 -2.65 -28.39 -8.77
N CYS A 58 -2.31 -27.36 -9.52
CA CYS A 58 -2.75 -27.16 -10.89
C CYS A 58 -1.76 -27.80 -11.84
N ARG A 59 -2.27 -28.67 -12.73
CA ARG A 59 -1.44 -29.42 -13.68
C ARG A 59 -1.94 -29.20 -15.11
N LEU A 60 -1.05 -28.85 -16.00
CA LEU A 60 -1.32 -28.75 -17.43
C LEU A 60 -1.49 -30.18 -18.00
N PHE A 61 -2.62 -30.43 -18.66
CA PHE A 61 -3.01 -31.75 -19.19
C PHE A 61 -2.96 -32.89 -18.14
N GLY A 62 -3.11 -32.55 -16.84
CA GLY A 62 -3.08 -33.51 -15.74
C GLY A 62 -1.68 -34.04 -15.36
N ILE A 63 -0.62 -33.67 -16.06
CA ILE A 63 0.72 -34.24 -15.94
C ILE A 63 1.74 -33.22 -15.44
N ILE A 64 1.84 -32.06 -16.09
CA ILE A 64 2.89 -31.08 -15.84
C ILE A 64 2.46 -30.15 -14.71
N PRO A 65 3.17 -30.11 -13.57
CA PRO A 65 2.83 -29.18 -12.48
C PRO A 65 3.07 -27.73 -12.95
N VAL A 66 2.09 -26.87 -12.72
CA VAL A 66 2.14 -25.45 -13.11
C VAL A 66 2.24 -24.58 -11.85
N LYS A 67 1.28 -24.73 -10.92
CA LYS A 67 1.18 -23.86 -9.75
C LYS A 67 0.44 -24.57 -8.62
N ARG A 68 0.72 -24.17 -7.38
CA ARG A 68 -0.11 -24.50 -6.20
C ARG A 68 -1.00 -23.33 -5.89
N VAL A 69 -2.25 -23.60 -5.57
CA VAL A 69 -3.26 -22.60 -5.25
C VAL A 69 -3.80 -22.89 -3.86
N THR A 70 -3.83 -21.90 -3.00
CA THR A 70 -4.46 -22.02 -1.68
C THR A 70 -5.96 -21.77 -1.82
N VAL A 71 -6.77 -22.75 -1.41
CA VAL A 71 -8.23 -22.66 -1.45
C VAL A 71 -8.74 -22.38 -0.04
N TYR A 72 -9.47 -21.28 0.12
CA TYR A 72 -10.15 -20.93 1.36
C TYR A 72 -11.61 -21.32 1.29
N ILE A 73 -12.07 -22.08 2.31
CA ILE A 73 -13.49 -22.39 2.48
C ILE A 73 -14.14 -21.24 3.25
N VAL A 74 -14.95 -20.46 2.58
CA VAL A 74 -15.70 -19.37 3.18
C VAL A 74 -17.12 -19.77 3.49
N LYS A 75 -17.74 -19.07 4.44
CA LYS A 75 -19.17 -19.23 4.73
C LYS A 75 -19.96 -18.28 3.83
N GLU A 76 -21.15 -18.70 3.45
CA GLU A 76 -22.09 -17.80 2.83
C GLU A 76 -22.35 -16.59 3.74
N ALA A 77 -22.24 -15.41 3.20
CA ALA A 77 -22.50 -14.16 3.90
C ALA A 77 -23.66 -13.44 3.23
N GLN A 78 -24.64 -13.04 4.04
CA GLN A 78 -25.70 -12.15 3.57
C GLN A 78 -25.27 -10.72 3.77
N VAL A 79 -25.35 -9.94 2.71
CA VAL A 79 -24.96 -8.53 2.71
C VAL A 79 -26.07 -7.65 2.16
N ILE A 80 -26.17 -6.45 2.68
CA ILE A 80 -27.05 -5.40 2.18
C ILE A 80 -26.23 -4.56 1.21
N PRO A 81 -26.56 -4.52 -0.08
CA PRO A 81 -25.85 -3.67 -1.04
C PRO A 81 -26.07 -2.20 -0.71
N CYS A 82 -25.02 -1.42 -0.82
CA CYS A 82 -24.99 0.01 -0.59
C CYS A 82 -24.44 0.74 -1.82
N GLY A 83 -24.56 2.05 -1.86
CA GLY A 83 -24.02 2.92 -2.92
C GLY A 83 -23.71 4.31 -2.38
N THR A 84 -23.47 4.41 -1.06
CA THR A 84 -23.27 5.70 -0.40
C THR A 84 -21.81 6.16 -0.55
N PRO A 85 -21.55 7.35 -1.10
CA PRO A 85 -20.21 7.92 -1.11
C PRO A 85 -19.75 8.23 0.32
N PHE A 86 -18.46 8.04 0.60
CA PHE A 86 -17.86 8.39 1.87
C PHE A 86 -16.43 8.91 1.66
N GLY A 87 -15.97 9.73 2.59
CA GLY A 87 -14.57 10.18 2.65
C GLY A 87 -13.76 9.32 3.63
N ILE A 88 -12.54 9.01 3.25
CA ILE A 88 -11.54 8.45 4.15
C ILE A 88 -10.55 9.56 4.44
N TYR A 89 -10.25 9.75 5.70
CA TYR A 89 -9.26 10.69 6.17
C TYR A 89 -8.28 9.97 7.08
N ILE A 90 -7.01 9.98 6.73
CA ILE A 90 -5.96 9.30 7.48
C ILE A 90 -4.97 10.37 7.92
N HIS A 91 -4.79 10.51 9.23
CA HIS A 91 -3.67 11.28 9.79
C HIS A 91 -2.42 10.41 9.80
N THR A 92 -1.29 10.99 9.42
CA THR A 92 0.01 10.33 9.45
C THR A 92 0.77 10.68 10.72
N ASP A 93 1.57 9.74 11.23
CA ASP A 93 2.49 10.00 12.35
C ASP A 93 3.72 10.76 11.83
N GLY A 94 3.54 12.07 11.58
CA GLY A 94 4.52 12.95 10.97
C GLY A 94 4.07 13.47 9.62
N VAL A 95 4.87 14.32 9.02
CA VAL A 95 4.57 15.08 7.80
C VAL A 95 5.24 14.39 6.60
N LEU A 96 4.44 13.86 5.68
CA LEU A 96 4.91 13.12 4.51
C LEU A 96 5.56 14.04 3.49
N VAL A 97 6.77 13.73 3.05
CA VAL A 97 7.42 14.35 1.89
C VAL A 97 6.85 13.72 0.63
N VAL A 98 6.19 14.53 -0.21
CA VAL A 98 5.58 14.06 -1.47
C VAL A 98 6.43 14.37 -2.68
N ASP A 99 7.19 15.47 -2.65
CA ASP A 99 8.08 15.85 -3.76
C ASP A 99 9.17 16.81 -3.28
N ILE A 100 10.22 16.97 -4.09
CA ILE A 100 11.32 17.91 -3.88
C ILE A 100 11.45 18.78 -5.13
N SER A 101 11.53 20.09 -4.94
CA SER A 101 11.64 21.04 -6.03
C SER A 101 12.69 22.11 -5.75
N ASP A 102 13.33 22.56 -6.80
CA ASP A 102 14.28 23.68 -6.75
C ASP A 102 13.60 24.98 -6.32
N ILE A 103 14.40 25.91 -5.81
CA ILE A 103 13.96 27.20 -5.28
C ILE A 103 14.45 28.31 -6.18
N VAL A 104 13.63 29.34 -6.41
CA VAL A 104 14.06 30.56 -7.12
C VAL A 104 14.60 31.58 -6.10
N GLN A 105 15.88 31.91 -6.25
CA GLN A 105 16.59 32.90 -5.43
C GLN A 105 17.33 33.90 -6.34
N ASN A 106 17.07 35.19 -6.20
CA ASN A 106 17.63 36.27 -7.02
C ASN A 106 17.39 36.05 -8.54
N GLY A 107 16.20 35.52 -8.90
CA GLY A 107 15.83 35.22 -10.28
C GLY A 107 16.56 33.99 -10.88
N ILE A 108 17.31 33.27 -10.10
CA ILE A 108 18.05 32.04 -10.51
C ILE A 108 17.46 30.81 -9.80
N THR A 109 17.29 29.75 -10.54
CA THR A 109 16.89 28.45 -9.96
C THR A 109 18.10 27.84 -9.27
N VAL A 110 17.98 27.59 -7.96
CA VAL A 110 18.97 26.95 -7.09
C VAL A 110 18.47 25.59 -6.68
N GLU A 111 19.36 24.62 -6.61
CA GLU A 111 19.01 23.28 -6.15
C GLU A 111 18.43 23.32 -4.73
N SER A 112 17.41 22.51 -4.49
CA SER A 112 16.78 22.38 -3.19
C SER A 112 17.78 21.99 -2.12
N PRO A 113 17.81 22.60 -0.92
CA PRO A 113 18.59 22.14 0.21
C PRO A 113 18.27 20.69 0.62
N ALA A 114 17.07 20.23 0.32
CA ALA A 114 16.64 18.87 0.61
C ALA A 114 17.05 17.86 -0.49
N ALA A 115 17.55 18.33 -1.64
CA ALA A 115 18.00 17.44 -2.70
C ALA A 115 19.07 16.48 -2.19
N HIS A 116 18.98 15.19 -2.57
CA HIS A 116 19.87 14.12 -2.15
C HIS A 116 19.86 13.76 -0.64
N ILE A 117 19.09 14.51 0.19
CA ILE A 117 18.96 14.27 1.64
C ILE A 117 17.61 13.65 1.95
N LEU A 118 16.52 14.32 1.56
CA LEU A 118 15.16 13.79 1.66
C LEU A 118 14.73 13.09 0.38
N LYS A 119 13.68 12.28 0.48
CA LYS A 119 13.05 11.57 -0.64
C LYS A 119 11.54 11.58 -0.50
N PRO A 120 10.79 11.53 -1.61
CA PRO A 120 9.36 11.22 -1.56
C PRO A 120 9.13 9.91 -0.81
N GLY A 121 8.17 9.92 0.13
CA GLY A 121 7.90 8.80 1.04
C GLY A 121 8.54 8.92 2.42
N ASP A 122 9.41 9.90 2.66
CA ASP A 122 9.92 10.19 4.00
C ASP A 122 8.83 10.85 4.86
N TYR A 123 8.80 10.53 6.15
CA TYR A 123 7.95 11.21 7.13
C TYR A 123 8.82 12.06 8.06
N ILE A 124 8.64 13.37 8.06
CA ILE A 124 9.27 14.29 9.00
C ILE A 124 8.52 14.17 10.33
N THR A 125 9.17 13.65 11.35
CA THR A 125 8.58 13.38 12.67
C THR A 125 8.96 14.43 13.72
N ALA A 126 10.08 15.12 13.54
CA ALA A 126 10.47 16.24 14.41
C ALA A 126 11.34 17.26 13.65
N VAL A 127 11.29 18.50 14.12
CA VAL A 127 12.13 19.61 13.67
C VAL A 127 12.81 20.22 14.88
N ASN A 128 14.14 20.27 14.89
CA ASN A 128 14.97 20.76 16.01
C ASN A 128 14.59 20.14 17.37
N GLY A 129 14.24 18.83 17.35
CA GLY A 129 13.83 18.07 18.53
C GLY A 129 12.38 18.29 18.97
N THR A 130 11.61 19.14 18.31
CA THR A 130 10.17 19.30 18.53
C THR A 130 9.41 18.39 17.59
N THR A 131 8.57 17.49 18.11
CA THR A 131 7.71 16.61 17.30
C THR A 131 6.75 17.43 16.46
N VAL A 132 6.55 17.02 15.22
CA VAL A 132 5.62 17.64 14.28
C VAL A 132 4.67 16.57 13.70
N SER A 133 3.42 16.95 13.52
CA SER A 133 2.35 16.12 12.94
C SER A 133 1.58 16.84 11.84
N GLU A 134 1.67 18.18 11.80
CA GLU A 134 1.00 19.03 10.83
C GLU A 134 2.02 19.75 9.96
N LYS A 135 1.70 19.93 8.68
CA LYS A 135 2.58 20.63 7.72
C LYS A 135 2.85 22.07 8.09
N GLU A 136 1.86 22.72 8.74
CA GLU A 136 1.96 24.09 9.24
C GLU A 136 3.06 24.22 10.29
N GLU A 137 3.28 23.21 11.14
CA GLU A 137 4.34 23.20 12.14
C GLU A 137 5.72 23.17 11.48
N VAL A 138 5.88 22.35 10.43
CA VAL A 138 7.12 22.32 9.63
C VAL A 138 7.34 23.65 8.93
N GLN A 139 6.30 24.22 8.30
CA GLN A 139 6.38 25.52 7.62
C GLN A 139 6.75 26.63 8.59
N GLN A 140 6.15 26.65 9.77
CA GLN A 140 6.45 27.64 10.81
C GLN A 140 7.90 27.52 11.30
N ALA A 141 8.37 26.30 11.55
CA ALA A 141 9.75 26.05 11.95
C ALA A 141 10.75 26.55 10.89
N VAL A 142 10.47 26.27 9.60
CA VAL A 142 11.29 26.74 8.48
C VAL A 142 11.28 28.28 8.41
N ALA A 143 10.13 28.91 8.55
CA ALA A 143 10.01 30.38 8.52
C ALA A 143 10.77 31.04 9.67
N GLN A 144 10.76 30.41 10.86
CA GLN A 144 11.43 30.94 12.07
C GLN A 144 12.94 30.65 12.10
N SER A 145 13.43 29.78 11.23
CA SER A 145 14.86 29.38 11.20
C SER A 145 15.81 30.52 10.86
N SER A 146 15.31 31.58 10.22
CA SER A 146 16.15 32.70 9.71
C SER A 146 17.32 32.24 8.82
N GLY A 147 17.20 31.07 8.19
CA GLY A 147 18.23 30.45 7.36
C GLY A 147 19.31 29.72 8.15
N GLU A 148 19.13 29.52 9.45
CA GLU A 148 20.02 28.68 10.25
C GLU A 148 19.81 27.18 9.95
N VAL A 149 20.84 26.38 10.23
CA VAL A 149 20.79 24.94 10.07
C VAL A 149 19.69 24.35 10.97
N MET A 150 18.82 23.55 10.38
CA MET A 150 17.74 22.85 11.05
C MET A 150 18.04 21.35 11.08
N ARG A 151 17.79 20.71 12.21
CA ARG A 151 17.84 19.25 12.33
C ARG A 151 16.44 18.67 12.16
N LEU A 152 16.31 17.71 11.25
CA LEU A 152 15.07 16.98 11.01
C LEU A 152 15.24 15.53 11.47
N SER A 153 14.28 15.04 12.26
CA SER A 153 14.11 13.61 12.50
C SER A 153 13.12 13.09 11.46
N VAL A 154 13.51 12.04 10.76
CA VAL A 154 12.79 11.51 9.61
C VAL A 154 12.61 10.00 9.78
N MET A 155 11.45 9.48 9.41
CA MET A 155 11.21 8.04 9.27
C MET A 155 11.22 7.69 7.78
N ARG A 156 12.15 6.84 7.36
CA ARG A 156 12.31 6.35 5.98
C ARG A 156 12.17 4.84 5.96
N GLU A 157 11.17 4.32 5.26
CA GLU A 157 10.92 2.86 5.16
C GLU A 157 10.88 2.14 6.52
N GLY A 158 10.39 2.84 7.55
CA GLY A 158 10.32 2.32 8.92
C GLY A 158 11.59 2.50 9.76
N GLU A 159 12.66 3.06 9.19
CA GLU A 159 13.93 3.31 9.89
C GLU A 159 14.09 4.80 10.23
N PRO A 160 14.50 5.15 11.47
CA PRO A 160 14.73 6.53 11.86
C PRO A 160 16.02 7.07 11.24
N LEU A 161 15.98 8.29 10.77
CA LEU A 161 17.09 9.03 10.18
C LEU A 161 17.13 10.44 10.73
N GLU A 162 18.31 10.95 11.04
CA GLU A 162 18.56 12.35 11.37
C GLU A 162 19.30 13.02 10.21
N CYS A 163 18.83 14.21 9.81
CA CYS A 163 19.50 15.00 8.79
C CYS A 163 19.50 16.48 9.16
N GLU A 164 20.43 17.22 8.58
CA GLU A 164 20.57 18.65 8.77
C GLU A 164 20.39 19.37 7.42
N LEU A 165 19.54 20.40 7.41
CA LEU A 165 19.21 21.19 6.23
C LEU A 165 19.29 22.67 6.57
N CYS A 166 19.73 23.47 5.60
CA CYS A 166 19.80 24.91 5.73
C CYS A 166 18.78 25.55 4.78
N PRO A 167 17.69 26.18 5.28
CA PRO A 167 16.69 26.80 4.44
C PRO A 167 17.26 27.95 3.61
N ILE A 168 16.78 28.11 2.39
CA ILE A 168 17.18 29.19 1.46
C ILE A 168 16.07 30.24 1.41
N LEU A 169 16.46 31.52 1.43
CA LEU A 169 15.56 32.66 1.24
C LEU A 169 15.18 32.74 -0.24
N ASN A 170 13.91 32.61 -0.56
CA ASN A 170 13.41 32.77 -1.92
C ASN A 170 13.15 34.25 -2.32
N ASP A 171 12.78 34.50 -3.57
CA ASP A 171 12.52 35.84 -4.09
C ASP A 171 11.31 36.56 -3.48
N THR A 172 10.44 35.81 -2.80
CA THR A 172 9.28 36.36 -2.08
C THR A 172 9.58 36.70 -0.62
N GLY A 173 10.83 36.50 -0.19
CA GLY A 173 11.28 36.79 1.16
C GLY A 173 10.94 35.71 2.19
N ASN A 174 10.65 34.47 1.75
CA ASN A 174 10.34 33.36 2.61
C ASN A 174 11.47 32.33 2.58
N TYR A 175 11.81 31.79 3.76
CA TYR A 175 12.71 30.65 3.86
C TYR A 175 12.03 29.36 3.41
N GLN A 176 12.73 28.54 2.63
CA GLN A 176 12.22 27.30 2.07
C GLN A 176 13.28 26.19 2.11
N LEU A 177 12.82 24.95 2.23
CA LEU A 177 13.64 23.74 2.08
C LEU A 177 13.50 23.11 0.68
N GLY A 178 12.58 23.60 -0.14
CA GLY A 178 12.30 23.01 -1.46
C GLY A 178 11.65 21.62 -1.37
N VAL A 179 10.80 21.41 -0.37
CA VAL A 179 10.03 20.18 -0.19
C VAL A 179 8.54 20.44 -0.25
N TRP A 180 7.83 19.53 -0.88
CA TRP A 180 6.37 19.47 -0.82
C TRP A 180 5.98 18.44 0.22
N VAL A 181 5.15 18.87 1.15
CA VAL A 181 4.76 18.03 2.29
C VAL A 181 3.26 17.92 2.44
N ARG A 182 2.81 16.81 3.03
CA ARG A 182 1.42 16.53 3.35
C ARG A 182 1.34 15.91 4.74
N ASP A 183 0.32 16.24 5.50
CA ASP A 183 0.04 15.72 6.84
C ASP A 183 -1.24 14.88 6.87
N ASP A 184 -1.99 14.88 5.78
CA ASP A 184 -3.22 14.13 5.62
C ASP A 184 -3.25 13.35 4.30
N LEU A 185 -3.89 12.22 4.35
CA LEU A 185 -4.24 11.45 3.18
C LEU A 185 -5.77 11.37 3.12
N ALA A 186 -6.35 12.09 2.17
CA ALA A 186 -7.78 12.08 1.95
C ALA A 186 -8.14 11.26 0.71
N GLY A 187 -9.11 10.38 0.84
CA GLY A 187 -9.63 9.58 -0.26
C GLY A 187 -11.16 9.64 -0.31
N ILE A 188 -11.69 9.37 -1.49
CA ILE A 188 -13.13 9.22 -1.70
C ILE A 188 -13.39 7.77 -2.09
N GLY A 189 -14.43 7.18 -1.50
CA GLY A 189 -14.86 5.82 -1.80
C GLY A 189 -16.36 5.70 -1.86
N THR A 190 -16.81 4.51 -2.20
CA THR A 190 -18.22 4.13 -2.17
C THR A 190 -18.38 2.93 -1.26
N LEU A 191 -19.22 3.06 -0.26
CA LEU A 191 -19.67 1.94 0.57
C LEU A 191 -20.45 0.97 -0.31
N THR A 192 -19.93 -0.25 -0.47
CA THR A 192 -20.46 -1.22 -1.43
C THR A 192 -21.49 -2.14 -0.78
N TYR A 193 -21.21 -2.57 0.46
CA TYR A 193 -22.12 -3.42 1.21
C TYR A 193 -21.89 -3.31 2.72
N VAL A 194 -22.90 -3.74 3.48
CA VAL A 194 -22.83 -3.95 4.93
C VAL A 194 -23.36 -5.34 5.24
N ASP A 195 -22.73 -6.10 6.14
CA ASP A 195 -23.21 -7.39 6.63
C ASP A 195 -24.06 -7.25 7.90
N ALA A 196 -24.64 -8.36 8.37
CA ALA A 196 -25.47 -8.39 9.57
C ALA A 196 -24.71 -8.08 10.87
N ASP A 197 -23.39 -8.23 10.87
CA ASP A 197 -22.51 -7.93 12.01
C ASP A 197 -22.04 -6.47 12.03
N GLY A 198 -22.46 -5.66 11.03
CA GLY A 198 -22.05 -4.26 10.87
C GLY A 198 -20.70 -4.08 10.21
N ARG A 199 -20.08 -5.15 9.66
CA ARG A 199 -18.89 -5.03 8.85
C ARG A 199 -19.28 -4.53 7.47
N PHE A 200 -18.40 -3.78 6.85
CA PHE A 200 -18.69 -3.21 5.53
C PHE A 200 -17.53 -3.43 4.55
N GLY A 201 -17.88 -3.44 3.29
CA GLY A 201 -16.93 -3.35 2.20
C GLY A 201 -17.10 -2.05 1.44
N ALA A 202 -16.00 -1.49 1.01
CA ALA A 202 -16.00 -0.25 0.26
C ALA A 202 -14.94 -0.29 -0.85
N LEU A 203 -15.21 0.42 -1.94
CA LEU A 203 -14.28 0.65 -3.02
C LEU A 203 -13.81 2.09 -2.96
N GLY A 204 -12.51 2.30 -2.92
CA GLY A 204 -11.87 3.62 -2.91
C GLY A 204 -10.92 3.80 -4.09
N HIS A 205 -10.65 5.05 -4.44
CA HIS A 205 -9.54 5.37 -5.34
C HIS A 205 -8.21 5.25 -4.58
N GLY A 206 -7.15 4.88 -5.30
CA GLY A 206 -5.79 4.96 -4.76
C GLY A 206 -5.50 6.40 -4.34
N ILE A 207 -4.88 6.54 -3.17
CA ILE A 207 -4.36 7.84 -2.70
C ILE A 207 -3.00 8.00 -3.37
N THR A 208 -2.87 8.97 -4.23
CA THR A 208 -1.62 9.32 -4.95
C THR A 208 -1.13 10.67 -4.53
#